data_b05029f9a567ca282838729b6f7aa60d
#
_entry.id   b05029f9a567ca282838729b6f7aa60d
#
_cell.length_a   1.000
_cell.length_b   1.000
_cell.length_c   1.000
_cell.angle_alpha   90.00
_cell.angle_beta   90.00
_cell.angle_gamma   90.00
#
_symmetry.space_group_name_H-M   'P 1'
#
loop_
_entity.id
_entity.type
_entity.pdbx_description
1 polymer ?
#
loop_
_entity_poly.entity_id
_entity_poly.type
_entity_poly.pdbx_seq_one_letter_code
_entity_poly.pdbx_strand_id
1 'polypeptide(L)'
;MKFTRTLALIVIAALFFTACSKESDETVAAVKENTNPLLAYAPVDTAYVFADLEPAPEEITSAYVERFQPVLDLMSEQVDEFQQNYHAGNLEGNELARLAMAFLDELGGDLSTENLEKLGISLQAHHAIYATGVFPVARLGLNDAQALRDAITRIEATMGYELPEMDLNGTAYWRVSDDEMPVAVYFAILDQQLAVSVFPVSAEDSLLAAFLGQEMPSESLASSNALGIMNSKKGYTSYGSGFLDAQKISDEILNPDSGSRRFLGPQVNTQLDSLDPVCIAEIKSIIAKAPRMTAGATRLTANEVAMRYDLEIESSLATGLASLVSDTPSTSTGDYLLSASLAVKVGKLRTFILEKATALVTTPYQCTNMQQLNLQAEQLMTQLNIPMPPMINNLMGIRVRADDFDPTGDITQTDGLLALHVDKPEMFVGMATMMVPGFENLDLANQTEPVRIPPEILHVEGIDVFALMNDSAIGASVGEKNVNDLEGFLNAKPQDNGTFLSISHDMSKQLEIQAAMAEQFQIDTDDNPTTVHDYSEAMKAAYKDILGHSRVEMRLTADGLHVDSSMTFK
;
A
#
# COMPACT_ATOMS: atom_id res chain seq x y z
N MET A 1 22.28 8.34 4.11
CA MET A 1 20.95 8.01 4.66
C MET A 1 19.98 9.21 4.81
N LYS A 2 20.41 10.46 4.64
CA LYS A 2 19.50 11.64 4.67
C LYS A 2 18.82 11.92 3.32
N PHE A 3 19.39 11.51 2.21
CA PHE A 3 18.90 11.80 0.84
C PHE A 3 17.66 11.00 0.43
N THR A 4 17.47 9.81 0.97
CA THR A 4 16.28 8.96 0.70
C THR A 4 14.98 9.56 1.25
N ARG A 5 15.04 10.49 2.22
CA ARG A 5 13.84 11.15 2.78
C ARG A 5 13.32 12.28 1.90
N THR A 6 14.20 13.02 1.23
CA THR A 6 13.81 14.15 0.37
C THR A 6 13.20 13.68 -0.96
N LEU A 7 13.73 12.59 -1.55
CA LEU A 7 13.14 11.99 -2.76
C LEU A 7 11.76 11.37 -2.47
N ALA A 8 11.56 10.86 -1.25
CA ALA A 8 10.28 10.34 -0.80
C ALA A 8 9.18 11.42 -0.73
N LEU A 9 9.51 12.66 -0.40
CA LEU A 9 8.54 13.76 -0.34
C LEU A 9 8.02 14.17 -1.73
N ILE A 10 8.86 14.16 -2.75
CA ILE A 10 8.45 14.47 -4.13
C ILE A 10 7.58 13.32 -4.70
N VAL A 11 7.88 12.07 -4.37
CA VAL A 11 7.08 10.89 -4.76
C VAL A 11 5.77 10.82 -3.97
N ILE A 12 5.74 11.25 -2.72
CA ILE A 12 4.54 11.28 -1.87
C ILE A 12 3.55 12.34 -2.38
N ALA A 13 4.00 13.52 -2.82
CA ALA A 13 3.11 14.51 -3.43
C ALA A 13 2.42 13.99 -4.71
N ALA A 14 3.09 13.11 -5.48
CA ALA A 14 2.48 12.47 -6.65
C ALA A 14 1.48 11.35 -6.31
N LEU A 15 1.53 10.78 -5.09
CA LEU A 15 0.65 9.69 -4.65
C LEU A 15 -0.68 10.16 -4.06
N PHE A 16 -0.83 11.44 -3.68
CA PHE A 16 -2.07 11.97 -3.12
C PHE A 16 -3.14 12.31 -4.15
N PHE A 17 -2.84 12.31 -5.46
CA PHE A 17 -3.79 12.67 -6.51
C PHE A 17 -4.61 11.51 -7.09
N THR A 18 -4.70 10.37 -6.41
CA THR A 18 -5.40 9.22 -6.96
C THR A 18 -6.56 8.79 -6.08
N ALA A 19 -7.69 9.37 -6.31
CA ALA A 19 -8.96 8.77 -5.91
C ALA A 19 -10.17 9.44 -6.58
N CYS A 20 -11.14 8.67 -7.09
CA CYS A 20 -12.56 9.00 -7.11
C CYS A 20 -13.45 8.19 -8.01
N SER A 21 -14.52 7.58 -7.53
CA SER A 21 -15.78 7.49 -8.26
C SER A 21 -16.97 6.78 -7.60
N LYS A 22 -18.11 6.87 -8.27
CA LYS A 22 -19.45 6.56 -7.84
C LYS A 22 -19.90 5.16 -8.31
N GLU A 23 -20.73 4.54 -7.49
CA GLU A 23 -21.35 3.23 -7.61
C GLU A 23 -22.23 3.05 -8.86
N SER A 24 -22.16 1.87 -9.50
CA SER A 24 -23.21 1.37 -10.38
C SER A 24 -23.34 -0.14 -10.27
N ASP A 25 -24.59 -0.62 -10.26
CA ASP A 25 -25.04 -2.01 -10.19
C ASP A 25 -24.38 -2.94 -11.22
N GLU A 26 -24.33 -4.26 -10.86
CA GLU A 26 -23.82 -5.35 -11.66
C GLU A 26 -24.51 -5.47 -13.03
N THR A 27 -23.94 -4.82 -14.01
CA THR A 27 -24.04 -5.21 -15.41
C THR A 27 -22.62 -5.39 -15.92
N VAL A 28 -22.40 -6.32 -16.87
CA VAL A 28 -21.10 -6.51 -17.55
C VAL A 28 -20.61 -5.12 -17.94
N ALA A 29 -19.62 -4.62 -17.21
CA ALA A 29 -19.19 -3.24 -17.32
C ALA A 29 -18.72 -3.01 -18.76
N ALA A 30 -19.31 -2.02 -19.43
CA ALA A 30 -18.83 -1.59 -20.73
C ALA A 30 -17.35 -1.23 -20.61
N VAL A 31 -16.57 -1.54 -21.66
CA VAL A 31 -15.15 -1.16 -21.69
C VAL A 31 -15.06 0.34 -21.48
N LYS A 32 -14.31 0.77 -20.48
CA LYS A 32 -14.14 2.17 -20.15
C LYS A 32 -13.36 2.88 -21.26
N GLU A 33 -13.92 3.98 -21.74
CA GLU A 33 -13.31 4.77 -22.78
C GLU A 33 -12.17 5.61 -22.19
N ASN A 34 -11.06 5.70 -22.91
CA ASN A 34 -9.93 6.52 -22.50
C ASN A 34 -10.07 7.92 -23.07
N THR A 35 -10.14 8.92 -22.22
CA THR A 35 -10.11 10.34 -22.59
C THR A 35 -8.77 11.02 -22.30
N ASN A 36 -7.84 10.31 -21.64
CA ASN A 36 -6.54 10.84 -21.26
C ASN A 36 -5.56 10.88 -22.45
N PRO A 37 -5.26 12.08 -23.01
CA PRO A 37 -4.37 12.21 -24.16
C PRO A 37 -2.91 11.87 -23.81
N LEU A 38 -2.52 11.93 -22.53
CA LEU A 38 -1.15 11.67 -22.09
C LEU A 38 -0.76 10.21 -22.27
N LEU A 39 -1.73 9.29 -22.31
CA LEU A 39 -1.51 7.87 -22.59
C LEU A 39 -1.07 7.59 -24.05
N ALA A 40 -1.15 8.58 -24.94
CA ALA A 40 -0.58 8.46 -26.28
C ALA A 40 0.95 8.37 -26.29
N TYR A 41 1.60 8.90 -25.25
CA TYR A 41 3.05 8.86 -25.07
C TYR A 41 3.55 7.58 -24.39
N ALA A 42 2.67 6.84 -23.73
CA ALA A 42 3.02 5.62 -23.03
C ALA A 42 2.96 4.41 -23.97
N PRO A 43 4.07 3.67 -24.18
CA PRO A 43 4.06 2.44 -24.97
C PRO A 43 3.10 1.40 -24.40
N VAL A 44 2.42 0.63 -25.28
CA VAL A 44 1.53 -0.45 -24.84
C VAL A 44 2.27 -1.56 -24.08
N ASP A 45 3.56 -1.71 -24.34
CA ASP A 45 4.45 -2.68 -23.70
C ASP A 45 5.25 -2.09 -22.54
N THR A 46 4.88 -0.90 -22.04
CA THR A 46 5.51 -0.29 -20.86
C THR A 46 5.58 -1.27 -19.69
N ALA A 47 6.66 -1.20 -18.91
CA ALA A 47 6.87 -2.08 -17.76
C ALA A 47 5.95 -1.74 -16.57
N TYR A 48 5.55 -0.48 -16.45
CA TYR A 48 4.55 -0.04 -15.49
C TYR A 48 3.85 1.22 -16.00
N VAL A 49 2.63 1.40 -15.52
CA VAL A 49 1.85 2.62 -15.71
C VAL A 49 0.95 2.83 -14.51
N PHE A 50 0.71 4.08 -14.17
CA PHE A 50 -0.37 4.52 -13.31
C PHE A 50 -0.95 5.82 -13.89
N ALA A 51 -2.26 5.83 -14.18
CA ALA A 51 -2.90 6.95 -14.85
C ALA A 51 -4.41 6.97 -14.57
N ASP A 52 -5.03 8.13 -14.76
CA ASP A 52 -6.47 8.24 -14.96
C ASP A 52 -6.87 7.93 -16.42
N LEU A 53 -8.11 7.50 -16.63
CA LEU A 53 -8.77 7.49 -17.95
C LEU A 53 -9.64 8.72 -18.11
N GLU A 54 -10.19 9.22 -17.03
CA GLU A 54 -10.97 10.44 -16.90
C GLU A 54 -10.53 11.17 -15.65
N PRO A 55 -10.49 12.50 -15.63
CA PRO A 55 -10.22 13.27 -14.44
C PRO A 55 -11.28 13.02 -13.37
N ALA A 56 -10.87 13.11 -12.11
CA ALA A 56 -11.81 13.05 -11.01
C ALA A 56 -12.82 14.20 -11.07
N PRO A 57 -14.13 13.96 -10.77
CA PRO A 57 -15.12 15.03 -10.71
C PRO A 57 -14.74 16.14 -9.71
N GLU A 58 -14.95 17.39 -10.09
CA GLU A 58 -14.60 18.56 -9.28
C GLU A 58 -15.24 18.52 -7.87
N GLU A 59 -16.50 18.09 -7.78
CA GLU A 59 -17.20 17.94 -6.50
C GLU A 59 -16.44 17.08 -5.49
N ILE A 60 -15.75 16.06 -5.99
CA ILE A 60 -15.03 15.12 -5.15
C ILE A 60 -13.64 15.66 -4.82
N THR A 61 -12.90 16.17 -5.79
CA THR A 61 -11.57 16.76 -5.53
C THR A 61 -11.68 17.94 -4.57
N SER A 62 -12.68 18.81 -4.74
CA SER A 62 -12.94 19.93 -3.83
C SER A 62 -13.27 19.47 -2.41
N ALA A 63 -14.12 18.43 -2.25
CA ALA A 63 -14.45 17.88 -0.94
C ALA A 63 -13.22 17.29 -0.22
N TYR A 64 -12.27 16.69 -0.97
CA TYR A 64 -11.03 16.18 -0.38
C TYR A 64 -10.09 17.32 0.02
N VAL A 65 -9.89 18.32 -0.85
CA VAL A 65 -9.06 19.48 -0.52
C VAL A 65 -9.58 20.18 0.72
N GLU A 66 -10.88 20.51 0.77
CA GLU A 66 -11.49 21.15 1.93
C GLU A 66 -11.32 20.33 3.22
N ARG A 67 -11.53 19.00 3.13
CA ARG A 67 -11.40 18.11 4.29
C ARG A 67 -9.96 18.00 4.79
N PHE A 68 -8.99 17.91 3.88
CA PHE A 68 -7.58 17.76 4.24
C PHE A 68 -6.87 19.11 4.44
N GLN A 69 -7.56 20.25 4.29
CA GLN A 69 -6.97 21.55 4.48
C GLN A 69 -6.23 21.71 5.84
N PRO A 70 -6.77 21.22 7.00
CA PRO A 70 -6.03 21.31 8.26
C PRO A 70 -4.71 20.54 8.26
N VAL A 71 -4.62 19.44 7.51
CA VAL A 71 -3.38 18.66 7.35
C VAL A 71 -2.41 19.41 6.43
N LEU A 72 -2.91 19.98 5.34
CA LEU A 72 -2.11 20.77 4.41
C LEU A 72 -1.51 22.02 5.10
N ASP A 73 -2.30 22.71 5.94
CA ASP A 73 -1.85 23.86 6.72
C ASP A 73 -0.70 23.48 7.68
N LEU A 74 -0.83 22.35 8.39
CA LEU A 74 0.23 21.84 9.26
C LEU A 74 1.50 21.41 8.48
N MET A 75 1.32 20.85 7.29
CA MET A 75 2.47 20.52 6.42
C MET A 75 3.17 21.80 5.92
N SER A 76 2.41 22.84 5.62
CA SER A 76 2.91 24.16 5.24
C SER A 76 3.77 24.78 6.35
N GLU A 77 3.31 24.77 7.61
CA GLU A 77 4.09 25.25 8.76
C GLU A 77 5.44 24.52 8.90
N GLN A 78 5.45 23.20 8.63
CA GLN A 78 6.69 22.41 8.65
C GLN A 78 7.64 22.77 7.51
N VAL A 79 7.10 23.07 6.33
CA VAL A 79 7.89 23.53 5.18
C VAL A 79 8.53 24.87 5.53
N ASP A 80 7.80 25.82 6.11
CA ASP A 80 8.31 27.12 6.54
C ASP A 80 9.42 26.99 7.60
N GLU A 81 9.25 26.11 8.60
CA GLU A 81 10.26 25.84 9.62
C GLU A 81 11.51 25.21 9.00
N PHE A 82 11.32 24.26 8.08
CA PHE A 82 12.42 23.64 7.34
C PHE A 82 13.18 24.68 6.51
N GLN A 83 12.48 25.58 5.82
CA GLN A 83 13.06 26.67 5.05
C GLN A 83 13.88 27.63 5.93
N GLN A 84 13.33 28.06 7.06
CA GLN A 84 14.04 28.93 8.00
C GLN A 84 15.33 28.30 8.52
N ASN A 85 15.34 27.01 8.79
CA ASN A 85 16.50 26.26 9.25
C ASN A 85 17.53 26.00 8.14
N TYR A 86 17.12 25.96 6.86
CA TYR A 86 17.97 25.68 5.71
C TYR A 86 18.51 26.92 5.00
N HIS A 87 17.94 28.10 5.21
CA HIS A 87 18.42 29.37 4.60
C HIS A 87 19.86 29.77 4.99
N ALA A 88 20.48 29.06 5.90
CA ALA A 88 21.78 29.38 6.46
C ALA A 88 22.97 28.67 5.79
N GLY A 89 22.99 28.48 4.47
CA GLY A 89 24.23 28.12 3.74
C GLY A 89 24.55 26.62 3.62
N ASN A 90 23.62 25.73 3.99
CA ASN A 90 23.84 24.28 3.96
C ASN A 90 23.49 23.57 2.62
N LEU A 91 23.06 24.31 1.59
CA LEU A 91 22.65 23.77 0.29
C LEU A 91 23.65 24.05 -0.84
N GLU A 92 24.83 24.57 -0.56
CA GLU A 92 25.89 24.70 -1.59
C GLU A 92 26.24 23.31 -2.12
N GLY A 93 26.08 23.12 -3.44
CA GLY A 93 26.35 21.84 -4.12
C GLY A 93 25.16 20.86 -4.17
N ASN A 94 23.94 21.25 -3.70
CA ASN A 94 22.73 20.44 -3.81
C ASN A 94 21.64 21.17 -4.62
N GLU A 95 21.79 21.15 -5.95
CA GLU A 95 20.93 21.87 -6.88
C GLU A 95 19.48 21.38 -6.85
N LEU A 96 19.27 20.06 -6.68
CA LEU A 96 17.94 19.49 -6.58
C LEU A 96 17.19 19.93 -5.31
N ALA A 97 17.89 20.04 -4.18
CA ALA A 97 17.28 20.54 -2.96
C ALA A 97 16.95 22.03 -3.06
N ARG A 98 17.83 22.83 -3.71
CA ARG A 98 17.58 24.25 -3.96
C ARG A 98 16.37 24.45 -4.85
N LEU A 99 16.24 23.69 -5.93
CA LEU A 99 15.07 23.71 -6.81
C LEU A 99 13.78 23.34 -6.07
N ALA A 100 13.82 22.29 -5.27
CA ALA A 100 12.66 21.86 -4.49
C ALA A 100 12.21 22.93 -3.49
N MET A 101 13.16 23.58 -2.81
CA MET A 101 12.87 24.68 -1.88
C MET A 101 12.28 25.89 -2.60
N ALA A 102 12.87 26.32 -3.71
CA ALA A 102 12.37 27.44 -4.48
C ALA A 102 10.98 27.18 -5.09
N PHE A 103 10.68 25.91 -5.44
CA PHE A 103 9.36 25.52 -5.87
C PHE A 103 8.33 25.57 -4.73
N LEU A 104 8.71 25.15 -3.53
CA LEU A 104 7.86 25.27 -2.34
C LEU A 104 7.61 26.73 -1.95
N ASP A 105 8.62 27.59 -2.09
CA ASP A 105 8.48 29.06 -1.92
C ASP A 105 7.47 29.65 -2.91
N GLU A 106 7.53 29.21 -4.17
CA GLU A 106 6.62 29.68 -5.23
C GLU A 106 5.17 29.23 -4.97
N LEU A 107 4.97 28.07 -4.34
CA LEU A 107 3.68 27.60 -3.85
C LEU A 107 3.19 28.36 -2.60
N GLY A 108 4.00 29.28 -2.05
CA GLY A 108 3.67 30.01 -0.83
C GLY A 108 3.57 29.13 0.43
N GLY A 109 4.24 27.98 0.42
CA GLY A 109 4.17 26.98 1.49
C GLY A 109 2.84 26.20 1.56
N ASP A 110 1.87 26.50 0.68
CA ASP A 110 0.51 25.95 0.71
C ASP A 110 0.14 25.29 -0.64
N LEU A 111 -0.28 24.04 -0.57
CA LEU A 111 -0.79 23.25 -1.72
C LEU A 111 -2.27 23.52 -2.01
N SER A 112 -2.77 24.71 -1.71
CA SER A 112 -4.14 25.10 -2.03
C SER A 112 -4.43 25.06 -3.53
N THR A 113 -5.70 24.85 -3.88
CA THR A 113 -6.17 24.89 -5.27
C THR A 113 -5.78 26.21 -5.93
N GLU A 114 -5.89 27.35 -5.22
CA GLU A 114 -5.53 28.67 -5.74
C GLU A 114 -4.03 28.78 -6.10
N ASN A 115 -3.15 28.23 -5.29
CA ASN A 115 -1.71 28.28 -5.55
C ASN A 115 -1.31 27.32 -6.68
N LEU A 116 -1.95 26.15 -6.79
CA LEU A 116 -1.76 25.25 -7.92
C LEU A 116 -2.24 25.89 -9.23
N GLU A 117 -3.39 26.57 -9.24
CA GLU A 117 -3.89 27.29 -10.40
C GLU A 117 -2.97 28.44 -10.85
N LYS A 118 -2.31 29.14 -9.91
CA LYS A 118 -1.27 30.14 -10.23
C LYS A 118 -0.06 29.56 -10.96
N LEU A 119 0.19 28.25 -10.77
CA LEU A 119 1.19 27.48 -11.52
C LEU A 119 0.65 26.91 -12.83
N GLY A 120 -0.61 27.17 -13.17
CA GLY A 120 -1.27 26.59 -14.34
C GLY A 120 -1.63 25.10 -14.17
N ILE A 121 -1.66 24.58 -12.96
CA ILE A 121 -2.00 23.20 -12.61
C ILE A 121 -3.43 23.15 -12.10
N SER A 122 -4.22 22.18 -12.59
CA SER A 122 -5.58 21.90 -12.11
C SER A 122 -5.65 20.56 -11.41
N LEU A 123 -6.46 20.47 -10.38
CA LEU A 123 -6.79 19.19 -9.71
C LEU A 123 -7.61 18.25 -10.63
N GLN A 124 -8.23 18.77 -11.70
CA GLN A 124 -8.92 17.98 -12.73
C GLN A 124 -8.04 17.70 -13.95
N ALA A 125 -6.72 17.95 -13.85
CA ALA A 125 -5.82 17.64 -14.95
C ALA A 125 -5.61 16.13 -15.09
N HIS A 126 -5.57 15.66 -16.33
CA HIS A 126 -5.09 14.30 -16.62
C HIS A 126 -3.65 14.13 -16.16
N HIS A 127 -3.35 12.92 -15.66
CA HIS A 127 -1.99 12.54 -15.28
C HIS A 127 -1.67 11.13 -15.78
N ALA A 128 -0.38 10.88 -16.00
CA ALA A 128 0.13 9.55 -16.33
C ALA A 128 1.57 9.42 -15.85
N ILE A 129 1.86 8.32 -15.17
CA ILE A 129 3.22 7.89 -14.85
C ILE A 129 3.44 6.55 -15.52
N TYR A 130 4.47 6.42 -16.34
CA TYR A 130 4.77 5.20 -17.07
C TYR A 130 6.28 4.98 -17.21
N ALA A 131 6.67 3.78 -17.63
CA ALA A 131 8.07 3.47 -17.89
C ALA A 131 8.44 3.70 -19.36
N THR A 132 9.60 4.35 -19.57
CA THR A 132 10.35 4.26 -20.83
C THR A 132 11.58 3.40 -20.55
N GLY A 133 11.56 2.15 -21.04
CA GLY A 133 12.44 1.11 -20.49
C GLY A 133 12.08 0.83 -19.03
N VAL A 134 12.99 1.14 -18.09
CA VAL A 134 12.74 1.10 -16.63
C VAL A 134 12.62 2.48 -16.00
N PHE A 135 12.83 3.54 -16.76
CA PHE A 135 12.86 4.90 -16.23
C PHE A 135 11.46 5.50 -16.15
N PRO A 136 11.11 6.13 -15.01
CA PRO A 136 9.82 6.74 -14.84
C PRO A 136 9.70 8.01 -15.67
N VAL A 137 8.58 8.16 -16.37
CA VAL A 137 8.13 9.40 -16.99
C VAL A 137 6.78 9.76 -16.41
N ALA A 138 6.70 10.92 -15.77
CA ALA A 138 5.45 11.52 -15.29
C ALA A 138 5.00 12.59 -16.26
N ARG A 139 3.71 12.61 -16.59
CA ARG A 139 3.06 13.66 -17.38
C ARG A 139 1.85 14.19 -16.65
N LEU A 140 1.69 15.50 -16.66
CA LEU A 140 0.58 16.22 -16.03
C LEU A 140 0.02 17.23 -17.05
N GLY A 141 -1.29 17.21 -17.27
CA GLY A 141 -1.97 18.22 -18.06
C GLY A 141 -1.88 19.59 -17.36
N LEU A 142 -1.76 20.65 -18.13
CA LEU A 142 -1.70 22.03 -17.64
C LEU A 142 -2.93 22.79 -18.17
N ASN A 143 -3.51 23.61 -17.32
CA ASN A 143 -4.52 24.58 -17.72
C ASN A 143 -3.89 25.79 -18.39
N ASP A 144 -2.72 26.20 -17.91
CA ASP A 144 -1.96 27.32 -18.44
C ASP A 144 -0.45 27.03 -18.39
N ALA A 145 0.09 26.61 -19.52
CA ALA A 145 1.51 26.34 -19.67
C ALA A 145 2.39 27.59 -19.53
N GLN A 146 1.85 28.80 -19.83
CA GLN A 146 2.59 30.03 -19.67
C GLN A 146 2.74 30.41 -18.19
N ALA A 147 1.70 30.19 -17.37
CA ALA A 147 1.78 30.42 -15.93
C ALA A 147 2.90 29.59 -15.29
N LEU A 148 3.08 28.34 -15.72
CA LEU A 148 4.18 27.48 -15.24
C LEU A 148 5.56 27.99 -15.71
N ARG A 149 5.69 28.51 -16.96
CA ARG A 149 6.94 29.11 -17.42
C ARG A 149 7.29 30.37 -16.63
N ASP A 150 6.30 31.19 -16.35
CA ASP A 150 6.47 32.39 -15.54
C ASP A 150 6.87 32.04 -14.09
N ALA A 151 6.31 30.95 -13.53
CA ALA A 151 6.71 30.43 -12.23
C ALA A 151 8.17 29.93 -12.23
N ILE A 152 8.63 29.21 -13.25
CA ILE A 152 10.02 28.82 -13.39
C ILE A 152 10.94 30.06 -13.40
N THR A 153 10.58 31.10 -14.12
CA THR A 153 11.36 32.36 -14.14
C THR A 153 11.45 32.99 -12.74
N ARG A 154 10.36 32.96 -11.94
CA ARG A 154 10.40 33.44 -10.55
C ARG A 154 11.24 32.55 -9.64
N ILE A 155 11.17 31.24 -9.83
CA ILE A 155 12.01 30.25 -9.14
C ILE A 155 13.49 30.52 -9.40
N GLU A 156 13.87 30.73 -10.67
CA GLU A 156 15.25 31.09 -11.06
C GLU A 156 15.72 32.40 -10.41
N ALA A 157 14.83 33.40 -10.35
CA ALA A 157 15.13 34.66 -9.66
C ALA A 157 15.35 34.45 -8.16
N THR A 158 14.58 33.59 -7.53
CA THR A 158 14.73 33.23 -6.10
C THR A 158 16.04 32.46 -5.86
N MET A 159 16.38 31.53 -6.75
CA MET A 159 17.64 30.78 -6.66
C MET A 159 18.88 31.62 -6.99
N GLY A 160 18.71 32.71 -7.75
CA GLY A 160 19.79 33.60 -8.18
C GLY A 160 20.60 33.08 -9.36
N TYR A 161 20.13 32.08 -10.06
CA TYR A 161 20.72 31.57 -11.30
C TYR A 161 19.66 30.93 -12.20
N GLU A 162 19.94 30.89 -13.51
CA GLU A 162 19.06 30.25 -14.51
C GLU A 162 19.26 28.73 -14.49
N LEU A 163 18.16 28.00 -14.57
CA LEU A 163 18.20 26.53 -14.70
C LEU A 163 18.81 26.14 -16.04
N PRO A 164 19.64 25.09 -16.11
CA PRO A 164 20.26 24.66 -17.36
C PRO A 164 19.19 24.25 -18.39
N GLU A 165 18.91 25.14 -19.32
CA GLU A 165 18.04 24.86 -20.47
C GLU A 165 18.85 24.20 -21.58
N MET A 166 18.32 23.12 -22.09
CA MET A 166 18.86 22.30 -23.17
C MET A 166 17.89 22.31 -24.35
N ASP A 167 18.37 21.97 -25.52
CA ASP A 167 17.55 21.84 -26.74
C ASP A 167 17.81 20.49 -27.40
N LEU A 168 16.76 19.83 -27.80
CA LEU A 168 16.82 18.68 -28.69
C LEU A 168 15.89 18.94 -29.89
N ASN A 169 16.45 19.08 -31.07
CA ASN A 169 15.72 19.30 -32.34
C ASN A 169 14.68 20.44 -32.30
N GLY A 170 14.97 21.52 -31.55
CA GLY A 170 14.10 22.68 -31.41
C GLY A 170 13.08 22.57 -30.27
N THR A 171 13.17 21.56 -29.43
CA THR A 171 12.35 21.43 -28.22
C THR A 171 13.20 21.67 -26.97
N ALA A 172 12.86 22.72 -26.23
CA ALA A 172 13.55 23.08 -24.99
C ALA A 172 13.13 22.16 -23.83
N TYR A 173 14.11 21.83 -22.99
CA TYR A 173 13.90 21.10 -21.74
C TYR A 173 14.94 21.51 -20.72
N TRP A 174 14.67 21.29 -19.45
CA TRP A 174 15.63 21.54 -18.36
C TRP A 174 16.22 20.22 -17.84
N ARG A 175 17.49 20.27 -17.44
CA ARG A 175 18.18 19.18 -16.80
C ARG A 175 18.85 19.65 -15.52
N VAL A 176 18.45 19.12 -14.37
CA VAL A 176 19.01 19.44 -13.07
C VAL A 176 19.64 18.20 -12.46
N SER A 177 20.91 18.32 -12.03
CA SER A 177 21.66 17.22 -11.41
C SER A 177 22.64 17.78 -10.39
N ASP A 178 22.90 17.01 -9.35
CA ASP A 178 24.02 17.24 -8.45
C ASP A 178 25.30 16.60 -9.01
N ASP A 179 26.47 17.21 -8.73
CA ASP A 179 27.75 16.80 -9.31
C ASP A 179 28.14 15.33 -9.05
N GLU A 180 27.68 14.74 -7.94
CA GLU A 180 28.00 13.38 -7.53
C GLU A 180 26.96 12.33 -7.97
N MET A 181 25.83 12.75 -8.56
CA MET A 181 24.75 11.83 -8.92
C MET A 181 24.86 11.35 -10.37
N PRO A 182 24.74 10.03 -10.60
CA PRO A 182 24.74 9.49 -11.97
C PRO A 182 23.43 9.73 -12.73
N VAL A 183 22.41 10.33 -12.06
CA VAL A 183 21.09 10.62 -12.61
C VAL A 183 20.77 12.11 -12.48
N ALA A 184 19.91 12.60 -13.36
CA ALA A 184 19.41 13.96 -13.37
C ALA A 184 17.88 13.95 -13.44
N VAL A 185 17.27 15.00 -12.95
CA VAL A 185 15.87 15.31 -13.19
C VAL A 185 15.77 16.07 -14.51
N TYR A 186 14.94 15.57 -15.41
CA TYR A 186 14.62 16.18 -16.68
C TYR A 186 13.16 16.65 -16.63
N PHE A 187 12.88 17.86 -17.06
CA PHE A 187 11.50 18.32 -17.20
C PHE A 187 11.35 19.21 -18.42
N ALA A 188 10.16 19.21 -18.98
CA ALA A 188 9.80 19.98 -20.16
C ALA A 188 8.34 20.42 -20.09
N ILE A 189 8.05 21.62 -20.59
CA ILE A 189 6.69 22.09 -20.81
C ILE A 189 6.39 21.95 -22.31
N LEU A 190 5.56 20.99 -22.65
CA LEU A 190 5.23 20.57 -24.01
C LEU A 190 3.76 20.88 -24.28
N ASP A 191 3.48 21.89 -25.12
CA ASP A 191 2.12 22.39 -25.35
C ASP A 191 1.41 22.69 -24.02
N GLN A 192 0.40 21.89 -23.66
CA GLN A 192 -0.40 22.01 -22.43
C GLN A 192 -0.11 20.85 -21.47
N GLN A 193 1.14 20.41 -21.36
CA GLN A 193 1.54 19.38 -20.40
C GLN A 193 2.94 19.65 -19.84
N LEU A 194 3.12 19.28 -18.59
CA LEU A 194 4.42 19.12 -17.93
C LEU A 194 4.85 17.66 -18.06
N ALA A 195 6.04 17.43 -18.58
CA ALA A 195 6.70 16.13 -18.56
C ALA A 195 7.88 16.18 -17.59
N VAL A 196 8.02 15.19 -16.72
CA VAL A 196 9.13 15.06 -15.74
C VAL A 196 9.66 13.64 -15.79
N SER A 197 10.96 13.48 -15.72
CA SER A 197 11.59 12.17 -15.65
C SER A 197 12.88 12.21 -14.82
N VAL A 198 13.33 11.04 -14.39
CA VAL A 198 14.66 10.82 -13.84
C VAL A 198 15.42 9.90 -14.77
N PHE A 199 16.36 10.46 -15.50
CA PHE A 199 17.24 9.73 -16.41
C PHE A 199 18.69 9.81 -15.97
N PRO A 200 19.56 8.90 -16.46
CA PRO A 200 21.00 9.09 -16.36
C PRO A 200 21.45 10.43 -16.93
N VAL A 201 22.46 11.03 -16.33
CA VAL A 201 23.08 12.29 -16.85
C VAL A 201 23.52 12.14 -18.30
N SER A 202 23.90 10.91 -18.72
CA SER A 202 24.29 10.54 -20.08
C SER A 202 23.15 9.96 -20.91
N ALA A 203 21.89 10.39 -20.69
CA ALA A 203 20.75 9.94 -21.48
C ALA A 203 20.99 10.15 -22.99
N GLU A 204 20.71 9.13 -23.81
CA GLU A 204 20.83 9.20 -25.26
C GLU A 204 19.70 10.02 -25.87
N ASP A 205 19.95 10.63 -27.04
CA ASP A 205 18.97 11.46 -27.75
C ASP A 205 17.67 10.70 -28.08
N SER A 206 17.72 9.40 -28.31
CA SER A 206 16.54 8.56 -28.55
C SER A 206 15.63 8.46 -27.32
N LEU A 207 16.21 8.36 -26.12
CA LEU A 207 15.44 8.37 -24.87
C LEU A 207 14.81 9.75 -24.62
N LEU A 208 15.58 10.80 -24.88
CA LEU A 208 15.10 12.18 -24.76
C LEU A 208 14.04 12.50 -25.81
N ALA A 209 14.19 12.03 -27.05
CA ALA A 209 13.21 12.22 -28.11
C ALA A 209 11.86 11.56 -27.76
N ALA A 210 11.88 10.36 -27.18
CA ALA A 210 10.68 9.71 -26.67
C ALA A 210 10.08 10.49 -25.47
N PHE A 211 10.90 10.96 -24.54
CA PHE A 211 10.47 11.79 -23.42
C PHE A 211 9.84 13.11 -23.89
N LEU A 212 10.42 13.77 -24.88
CA LEU A 212 9.91 15.04 -25.44
C LEU A 212 8.75 14.83 -26.42
N GLY A 213 8.36 13.58 -26.69
CA GLY A 213 7.26 13.27 -27.63
C GLY A 213 7.60 13.49 -29.10
N GLN A 214 8.88 13.63 -29.44
CA GLN A 214 9.37 13.70 -30.81
C GLN A 214 9.34 12.34 -31.50
N GLU A 215 9.52 11.27 -30.71
CA GLU A 215 9.35 9.88 -31.13
C GLU A 215 8.19 9.26 -30.34
N MET A 216 7.05 9.09 -31.02
CA MET A 216 5.87 8.47 -30.44
C MET A 216 5.94 6.94 -30.54
N PRO A 217 5.42 6.19 -29.56
CA PRO A 217 5.36 4.73 -29.65
C PRO A 217 4.49 4.30 -30.83
N SER A 218 4.90 3.23 -31.53
CA SER A 218 4.13 2.67 -32.66
C SER A 218 2.74 2.18 -32.25
N GLU A 219 2.60 1.72 -31.01
CA GLU A 219 1.34 1.39 -30.35
C GLU A 219 1.39 1.91 -28.92
N SER A 220 0.40 2.70 -28.52
CA SER A 220 0.32 3.34 -27.22
C SER A 220 -0.79 2.74 -26.36
N LEU A 221 -0.76 3.05 -25.05
CA LEU A 221 -1.86 2.73 -24.15
C LEU A 221 -3.17 3.44 -24.55
N ALA A 222 -3.09 4.61 -25.17
CA ALA A 222 -4.27 5.29 -25.71
C ALA A 222 -4.84 4.54 -26.92
N SER A 223 -4.01 4.17 -27.91
CA SER A 223 -4.48 3.51 -29.13
C SER A 223 -5.01 2.09 -28.90
N SER A 224 -4.44 1.37 -27.94
CA SER A 224 -4.85 0.01 -27.57
C SER A 224 -6.01 -0.05 -26.59
N ASN A 225 -6.32 1.04 -25.89
CA ASN A 225 -7.24 1.11 -24.75
C ASN A 225 -6.97 0.00 -23.69
N ALA A 226 -5.71 -0.42 -23.53
CA ALA A 226 -5.34 -1.54 -22.66
C ALA A 226 -5.72 -1.29 -21.19
N LEU A 227 -5.59 -0.03 -20.74
CA LEU A 227 -5.95 0.35 -19.36
C LEU A 227 -7.48 0.29 -19.15
N GLY A 228 -8.29 0.77 -20.12
CA GLY A 228 -9.74 0.68 -20.06
C GLY A 228 -10.27 -0.75 -20.05
N ILE A 229 -9.64 -1.64 -20.84
CA ILE A 229 -9.94 -3.07 -20.83
C ILE A 229 -9.60 -3.69 -19.47
N MET A 230 -8.43 -3.36 -18.91
CA MET A 230 -8.00 -3.81 -17.59
C MET A 230 -8.98 -3.35 -16.51
N ASN A 231 -9.35 -2.07 -16.50
CA ASN A 231 -10.27 -1.49 -15.52
C ASN A 231 -11.63 -2.18 -15.55
N SER A 232 -12.18 -2.40 -16.74
CA SER A 232 -13.45 -3.12 -16.90
C SER A 232 -13.39 -4.54 -16.37
N LYS A 233 -12.27 -5.26 -16.63
CA LYS A 233 -12.07 -6.64 -16.16
C LYS A 233 -11.88 -6.73 -14.63
N LYS A 234 -11.21 -5.74 -14.03
CA LYS A 234 -10.86 -5.71 -12.61
C LYS A 234 -11.90 -4.97 -11.74
N GLY A 235 -12.86 -4.30 -12.36
CA GLY A 235 -13.83 -3.46 -11.65
C GLY A 235 -13.24 -2.16 -11.11
N TYR A 236 -12.17 -1.66 -11.73
CA TYR A 236 -11.59 -0.37 -11.38
C TYR A 236 -12.39 0.77 -12.01
N THR A 237 -12.31 1.94 -11.40
CA THR A 237 -12.92 3.17 -11.90
C THR A 237 -12.10 3.76 -13.04
N SER A 238 -12.52 4.91 -13.60
CA SER A 238 -11.76 5.65 -14.60
C SER A 238 -10.71 6.59 -13.99
N TYR A 239 -10.70 6.80 -12.67
CA TYR A 239 -10.02 7.95 -12.06
C TYR A 239 -8.62 7.68 -11.56
N GLY A 240 -8.16 6.46 -11.59
CA GLY A 240 -6.80 6.10 -11.23
C GLY A 240 -6.63 4.59 -11.17
N SER A 241 -5.76 4.09 -12.05
CA SER A 241 -5.42 2.67 -12.11
C SER A 241 -4.08 2.46 -12.79
N GLY A 242 -3.52 1.28 -12.59
CA GLY A 242 -2.25 0.97 -13.20
C GLY A 242 -1.81 -0.46 -13.00
N PHE A 243 -0.63 -0.74 -13.49
CA PHE A 243 0.04 -2.03 -13.31
C PHE A 243 1.56 -1.86 -13.20
N LEU A 244 2.18 -2.87 -12.61
CA LEU A 244 3.62 -3.09 -12.61
C LEU A 244 3.87 -4.52 -13.10
N ASP A 245 4.67 -4.67 -14.16
CA ASP A 245 5.04 -5.94 -14.77
C ASP A 245 6.48 -6.27 -14.39
N ALA A 246 6.63 -7.12 -13.38
CA ALA A 246 7.94 -7.52 -12.85
C ALA A 246 8.76 -8.32 -13.86
N GLN A 247 8.11 -9.05 -14.79
CA GLN A 247 8.82 -9.77 -15.85
C GLN A 247 9.46 -8.80 -16.83
N LYS A 248 8.72 -7.78 -17.29
CA LYS A 248 9.27 -6.75 -18.19
C LYS A 248 10.40 -5.98 -17.53
N ILE A 249 10.23 -5.57 -16.26
CA ILE A 249 11.32 -4.91 -15.51
C ILE A 249 12.54 -5.80 -15.45
N SER A 250 12.37 -7.09 -15.14
CA SER A 250 13.50 -8.02 -15.06
C SER A 250 14.15 -8.26 -16.41
N ASP A 251 13.38 -8.33 -17.49
CA ASP A 251 13.91 -8.49 -18.84
C ASP A 251 14.73 -7.27 -19.26
N GLU A 252 14.28 -6.06 -18.95
CA GLU A 252 15.02 -4.82 -19.20
C GLU A 252 16.32 -4.73 -18.39
N ILE A 253 16.32 -5.20 -17.14
CA ILE A 253 17.50 -5.10 -16.26
C ILE A 253 18.49 -6.26 -16.52
N LEU A 254 18.01 -7.48 -16.73
CA LEU A 254 18.86 -8.66 -16.87
C LEU A 254 19.37 -8.90 -18.29
N ASN A 255 18.77 -8.25 -19.30
CA ASN A 255 19.26 -8.32 -20.69
C ASN A 255 20.40 -7.31 -20.93
N PRO A 256 21.62 -7.75 -21.21
CA PRO A 256 22.76 -6.85 -21.47
C PRO A 256 22.56 -5.91 -22.67
N ASP A 257 21.71 -6.33 -23.61
CA ASP A 257 21.47 -5.60 -24.86
C ASP A 257 20.29 -4.62 -24.77
N SER A 258 19.60 -4.55 -23.61
CA SER A 258 18.48 -3.63 -23.44
C SER A 258 18.94 -2.17 -23.39
N GLY A 259 18.08 -1.25 -23.87
CA GLY A 259 18.34 0.18 -23.80
C GLY A 259 18.55 0.65 -22.36
N SER A 260 17.70 0.15 -21.44
CA SER A 260 17.76 0.51 -20.02
C SER A 260 19.05 0.08 -19.34
N ARG A 261 19.58 -1.08 -19.72
CA ARG A 261 20.82 -1.63 -19.16
C ARG A 261 22.03 -0.71 -19.37
N ARG A 262 22.13 -0.02 -20.50
CA ARG A 262 23.23 0.89 -20.82
C ARG A 262 23.36 2.05 -19.84
N PHE A 263 22.25 2.44 -19.22
CA PHE A 263 22.17 3.58 -18.31
C PHE A 263 22.28 3.22 -16.83
N LEU A 264 22.29 1.92 -16.49
CA LEU A 264 22.62 1.49 -15.14
C LEU A 264 24.10 1.80 -14.88
N GLY A 265 24.40 2.41 -13.73
CA GLY A 265 25.77 2.80 -13.41
C GLY A 265 26.77 1.63 -13.48
N PRO A 266 28.09 1.89 -13.69
CA PRO A 266 29.09 0.85 -13.87
C PRO A 266 29.13 -0.22 -12.78
N GLN A 267 28.88 0.16 -11.53
CA GLN A 267 28.84 -0.78 -10.40
C GLN A 267 27.69 -1.78 -10.52
N VAL A 268 26.49 -1.30 -10.87
CA VAL A 268 25.30 -2.16 -11.06
C VAL A 268 25.53 -3.08 -12.25
N ASN A 269 26.03 -2.54 -13.37
CA ASN A 269 26.34 -3.32 -14.56
C ASN A 269 27.37 -4.42 -14.26
N THR A 270 28.45 -4.11 -13.53
CA THR A 270 29.45 -5.10 -13.13
C THR A 270 28.84 -6.23 -12.30
N GLN A 271 27.96 -5.90 -11.36
CA GLN A 271 27.27 -6.91 -10.55
C GLN A 271 26.34 -7.79 -11.40
N LEU A 272 25.57 -7.19 -12.30
CA LEU A 272 24.66 -7.90 -13.17
C LEU A 272 25.42 -8.76 -14.20
N ASP A 273 26.55 -8.28 -14.75
CA ASP A 273 27.42 -9.02 -15.66
C ASP A 273 28.11 -10.20 -14.96
N SER A 274 28.25 -10.15 -13.65
CA SER A 274 28.80 -11.26 -12.85
C SER A 274 27.79 -12.40 -12.62
N LEU A 275 26.50 -12.19 -12.93
CA LEU A 275 25.48 -13.24 -12.82
C LEU A 275 25.67 -14.26 -13.93
N ASP A 276 25.82 -15.52 -13.55
CA ASP A 276 25.85 -16.59 -14.53
C ASP A 276 24.44 -16.84 -15.13
N PRO A 277 24.35 -17.51 -16.29
CA PRO A 277 23.06 -17.81 -16.93
C PRO A 277 22.11 -18.62 -16.05
N VAL A 278 22.62 -19.45 -15.13
CA VAL A 278 21.79 -20.21 -14.19
C VAL A 278 21.13 -19.26 -13.19
N CYS A 279 21.88 -18.31 -12.64
CA CYS A 279 21.32 -17.27 -11.76
C CYS A 279 20.22 -16.47 -12.46
N ILE A 280 20.45 -16.04 -13.70
CA ILE A 280 19.44 -15.28 -14.47
C ILE A 280 18.18 -16.13 -14.69
N ALA A 281 18.31 -17.40 -15.05
CA ALA A 281 17.18 -18.30 -15.25
C ALA A 281 16.39 -18.54 -13.96
N GLU A 282 17.07 -18.73 -12.83
CA GLU A 282 16.44 -18.93 -11.53
C GLU A 282 15.71 -17.67 -11.04
N ILE A 283 16.33 -16.48 -11.18
CA ILE A 283 15.68 -15.19 -10.87
C ILE A 283 14.39 -15.03 -11.68
N LYS A 284 14.45 -15.24 -12.99
CA LYS A 284 13.28 -15.17 -13.88
C LYS A 284 12.20 -16.18 -13.48
N SER A 285 12.60 -17.39 -13.04
CA SER A 285 11.65 -18.41 -12.58
C SER A 285 10.90 -18.02 -11.31
N ILE A 286 11.55 -17.29 -10.41
CA ILE A 286 10.92 -16.75 -9.19
C ILE A 286 9.96 -15.61 -9.56
N ILE A 287 10.39 -14.68 -10.39
CA ILE A 287 9.56 -13.56 -10.86
C ILE A 287 8.32 -14.07 -11.59
N ALA A 288 8.44 -15.14 -12.38
CA ALA A 288 7.31 -15.78 -13.07
C ALA A 288 6.24 -16.37 -12.12
N LYS A 289 6.54 -16.54 -10.81
CA LYS A 289 5.55 -16.95 -9.81
C LYS A 289 4.60 -15.82 -9.42
N ALA A 290 5.02 -14.56 -9.54
CA ALA A 290 4.22 -13.37 -9.28
C ALA A 290 4.60 -12.28 -10.32
N PRO A 291 4.15 -12.46 -11.60
CA PRO A 291 4.68 -11.69 -12.71
C PRO A 291 4.19 -10.24 -12.76
N ARG A 292 2.99 -9.98 -12.24
CA ARG A 292 2.33 -8.70 -12.43
C ARG A 292 1.48 -8.32 -11.24
N MET A 293 1.50 -7.04 -10.90
CA MET A 293 0.59 -6.42 -9.95
C MET A 293 -0.25 -5.37 -10.69
N THR A 294 -1.55 -5.30 -10.39
CA THR A 294 -2.42 -4.21 -10.83
C THR A 294 -3.02 -3.51 -9.61
N ALA A 295 -3.30 -2.24 -9.74
CA ALA A 295 -3.92 -1.43 -8.70
C ALA A 295 -4.94 -0.47 -9.33
N GLY A 296 -6.02 -0.17 -8.60
CA GLY A 296 -6.98 0.81 -9.04
C GLY A 296 -8.04 1.12 -7.99
N ALA A 297 -8.61 2.30 -8.09
CA ALA A 297 -9.74 2.70 -7.28
C ALA A 297 -10.98 1.89 -7.71
N THR A 298 -11.64 1.22 -6.77
CA THR A 298 -12.91 0.51 -7.00
C THR A 298 -14.11 1.35 -6.62
N ARG A 299 -13.91 2.29 -5.72
CA ARG A 299 -14.91 3.30 -5.33
C ARG A 299 -14.20 4.57 -4.89
N LEU A 300 -14.84 5.70 -5.24
CA LEU A 300 -14.48 6.94 -4.63
C LEU A 300 -15.65 7.92 -4.66
N THR A 301 -15.92 8.49 -3.53
CA THR A 301 -16.95 9.48 -3.30
C THR A 301 -16.37 10.59 -2.42
N ALA A 302 -17.11 11.66 -2.17
CA ALA A 302 -16.66 12.69 -1.23
C ALA A 302 -16.35 12.15 0.18
N ASN A 303 -16.89 10.99 0.57
CA ASN A 303 -16.76 10.45 1.94
C ASN A 303 -16.12 9.07 2.02
N GLU A 304 -15.69 8.47 0.91
CA GLU A 304 -15.11 7.13 0.89
C GLU A 304 -14.11 6.97 -0.25
N VAL A 305 -12.98 6.36 0.04
CA VAL A 305 -12.05 5.82 -0.95
C VAL A 305 -11.94 4.33 -0.76
N ALA A 306 -12.04 3.57 -1.87
CA ALA A 306 -11.74 2.14 -1.89
C ALA A 306 -10.79 1.82 -3.04
N MET A 307 -9.74 1.08 -2.71
CA MET A 307 -8.69 0.65 -3.63
C MET A 307 -8.62 -0.87 -3.65
N ARG A 308 -8.28 -1.42 -4.79
CA ARG A 308 -7.93 -2.84 -4.94
C ARG A 308 -6.53 -2.97 -5.54
N TYR A 309 -5.78 -3.89 -4.96
CA TYR A 309 -4.48 -4.34 -5.45
C TYR A 309 -4.60 -5.82 -5.78
N ASP A 310 -4.24 -6.20 -6.99
CA ASP A 310 -4.27 -7.59 -7.45
C ASP A 310 -2.85 -8.02 -7.80
N LEU A 311 -2.31 -9.03 -7.10
CA LEU A 311 -1.06 -9.68 -7.44
C LEU A 311 -1.39 -10.97 -8.20
N GLU A 312 -1.07 -11.01 -9.47
CA GLU A 312 -1.19 -12.22 -10.29
C GLU A 312 -0.17 -13.25 -9.80
N ILE A 313 -0.64 -14.47 -9.52
CA ILE A 313 0.21 -15.57 -9.05
C ILE A 313 0.07 -16.73 -10.03
N GLU A 314 1.17 -17.43 -10.28
CA GLU A 314 1.16 -18.64 -11.11
C GLU A 314 0.06 -19.61 -10.63
N SER A 315 -0.77 -20.09 -11.57
CA SER A 315 -2.07 -20.74 -11.29
C SER A 315 -1.98 -21.92 -10.33
N SER A 316 -0.93 -22.75 -10.41
CA SER A 316 -0.77 -23.90 -9.51
C SER A 316 -0.46 -23.45 -8.08
N LEU A 317 0.35 -22.40 -7.94
CA LEU A 317 0.68 -21.79 -6.66
C LEU A 317 -0.54 -21.08 -6.07
N ALA A 318 -1.25 -20.30 -6.88
CA ALA A 318 -2.46 -19.58 -6.48
C ALA A 318 -3.55 -20.55 -5.99
N THR A 319 -3.81 -21.64 -6.73
CA THR A 319 -4.76 -22.68 -6.34
C THR A 319 -4.35 -23.35 -5.03
N GLY A 320 -3.05 -23.65 -4.87
CA GLY A 320 -2.52 -24.18 -3.62
C GLY A 320 -2.75 -23.24 -2.43
N LEU A 321 -2.46 -21.96 -2.59
CA LEU A 321 -2.69 -20.93 -1.56
C LEU A 321 -4.18 -20.76 -1.25
N ALA A 322 -5.04 -20.68 -2.26
CA ALA A 322 -6.49 -20.58 -2.08
C ALA A 322 -7.07 -21.77 -1.27
N SER A 323 -6.51 -22.96 -1.43
CA SER A 323 -6.94 -24.15 -0.67
C SER A 323 -6.69 -24.06 0.84
N LEU A 324 -5.83 -23.12 1.28
CA LEU A 324 -5.49 -22.89 2.68
C LEU A 324 -6.55 -22.07 3.41
N VAL A 325 -7.38 -21.34 2.68
CA VAL A 325 -8.42 -20.49 3.27
C VAL A 325 -9.50 -21.37 3.90
N SER A 326 -9.90 -21.01 5.11
CA SER A 326 -10.97 -21.73 5.85
C SER A 326 -12.31 -21.01 5.72
N ASP A 327 -13.35 -21.65 6.23
CA ASP A 327 -14.71 -21.10 6.31
C ASP A 327 -14.91 -20.21 7.56
N THR A 328 -13.84 -19.63 8.11
CA THR A 328 -13.93 -18.67 9.22
C THR A 328 -14.57 -17.37 8.70
N PRO A 329 -15.63 -16.85 9.35
CA PRO A 329 -16.25 -15.60 8.93
C PRO A 329 -15.27 -14.42 8.97
N SER A 330 -15.43 -13.47 8.03
CA SER A 330 -14.66 -12.22 8.03
C SER A 330 -15.09 -11.28 9.16
N THR A 331 -14.51 -10.07 9.19
CA THR A 331 -14.81 -9.05 10.20
C THR A 331 -16.28 -8.68 10.25
N SER A 332 -16.77 -8.34 11.44
CA SER A 332 -18.08 -7.72 11.63
C SER A 332 -18.12 -6.32 11.00
N THR A 333 -19.29 -5.91 10.56
CA THR A 333 -19.59 -4.53 10.19
C THR A 333 -20.27 -3.83 11.35
N GLY A 334 -19.85 -2.63 11.70
CA GLY A 334 -20.41 -1.87 12.81
C GLY A 334 -19.44 -0.83 13.36
N ASP A 335 -19.87 -0.10 14.37
CA ASP A 335 -19.08 0.94 15.04
C ASP A 335 -18.23 0.32 16.16
N TYR A 336 -17.24 -0.46 15.76
CA TYR A 336 -16.27 -1.11 16.66
C TYR A 336 -14.94 -0.39 16.61
N LEU A 337 -14.19 -0.43 17.72
CA LEU A 337 -12.81 0.04 17.74
C LEU A 337 -11.96 -0.77 16.77
N LEU A 338 -12.05 -2.11 16.85
CA LEU A 338 -11.31 -3.03 16.00
C LEU A 338 -12.13 -4.31 15.77
N SER A 339 -12.15 -4.80 14.55
CA SER A 339 -12.57 -6.16 14.25
C SER A 339 -11.54 -6.80 13.31
N ALA A 340 -11.07 -7.99 13.64
CA ALA A 340 -10.10 -8.72 12.84
C ALA A 340 -10.49 -10.19 12.71
N SER A 341 -10.17 -10.79 11.55
CA SER A 341 -10.38 -12.20 11.28
C SER A 341 -9.21 -12.75 10.47
N LEU A 342 -8.73 -13.93 10.87
CA LEU A 342 -7.75 -14.72 10.13
C LEU A 342 -8.36 -16.11 9.87
N ALA A 343 -8.54 -16.47 8.61
CA ALA A 343 -9.20 -17.68 8.13
C ALA A 343 -8.18 -18.59 7.42
N VAL A 344 -7.45 -19.43 8.18
CA VAL A 344 -6.39 -20.29 7.65
C VAL A 344 -6.45 -21.68 8.26
N LYS A 345 -6.51 -22.70 7.40
CA LYS A 345 -6.41 -24.12 7.76
C LYS A 345 -4.97 -24.47 8.15
N VAL A 346 -4.62 -24.36 9.44
CA VAL A 346 -3.24 -24.48 9.93
C VAL A 346 -2.60 -25.82 9.55
N GLY A 347 -3.35 -26.92 9.62
CA GLY A 347 -2.85 -28.25 9.21
C GLY A 347 -2.50 -28.31 7.73
N LYS A 348 -3.33 -27.68 6.86
CA LYS A 348 -3.03 -27.60 5.42
C LYS A 348 -1.86 -26.66 5.12
N LEU A 349 -1.79 -25.50 5.82
CA LEU A 349 -0.67 -24.56 5.70
C LEU A 349 0.66 -25.26 5.97
N ARG A 350 0.74 -26.02 7.06
CA ARG A 350 1.94 -26.81 7.38
C ARG A 350 2.31 -27.78 6.26
N THR A 351 1.33 -28.53 5.77
CA THR A 351 1.55 -29.49 4.67
C THR A 351 2.04 -28.78 3.41
N PHE A 352 1.42 -27.67 3.06
CA PHE A 352 1.81 -26.85 1.91
C PHE A 352 3.26 -26.34 2.03
N ILE A 353 3.64 -25.79 3.17
CA ILE A 353 5.01 -25.29 3.40
C ILE A 353 6.02 -26.45 3.31
N LEU A 354 5.72 -27.60 3.92
CA LEU A 354 6.57 -28.80 3.84
C LEU A 354 6.74 -29.29 2.40
N GLU A 355 5.67 -29.29 1.60
CA GLU A 355 5.71 -29.66 0.19
C GLU A 355 6.66 -28.73 -0.61
N LYS A 356 6.52 -27.40 -0.42
CA LYS A 356 7.37 -26.42 -1.12
C LYS A 356 8.82 -26.50 -0.64
N ALA A 357 9.07 -26.63 0.66
CA ALA A 357 10.41 -26.83 1.20
C ALA A 357 11.05 -28.12 0.68
N THR A 358 10.31 -29.23 0.66
CA THR A 358 10.78 -30.51 0.11
C THR A 358 11.14 -30.39 -1.37
N ALA A 359 10.33 -29.72 -2.17
CA ALA A 359 10.61 -29.46 -3.59
C ALA A 359 11.91 -28.68 -3.77
N LEU A 360 12.14 -27.63 -2.94
CA LEU A 360 13.35 -26.85 -3.01
C LEU A 360 14.61 -27.61 -2.53
N VAL A 361 14.49 -28.45 -1.49
CA VAL A 361 15.61 -29.31 -1.04
C VAL A 361 15.92 -30.38 -2.08
N THR A 362 14.91 -30.91 -2.80
CA THR A 362 15.10 -31.93 -3.85
C THR A 362 15.73 -31.33 -5.11
N THR A 363 15.38 -30.09 -5.43
CA THR A 363 15.88 -29.35 -6.60
C THR A 363 16.35 -27.96 -6.13
N PRO A 364 17.53 -27.90 -5.47
CA PRO A 364 18.02 -26.66 -4.88
C PRO A 364 18.48 -25.68 -5.97
N TYR A 365 18.33 -24.39 -5.68
CA TYR A 365 18.89 -23.33 -6.50
C TYR A 365 20.41 -23.48 -6.59
N GLN A 366 20.94 -23.33 -7.80
CA GLN A 366 22.37 -23.41 -8.09
C GLN A 366 23.05 -22.04 -7.99
N CYS A 367 22.27 -20.97 -8.13
CA CYS A 367 22.78 -19.60 -8.00
C CYS A 367 23.29 -19.34 -6.58
N THR A 368 24.54 -18.90 -6.47
CA THR A 368 25.19 -18.62 -5.18
C THR A 368 24.39 -17.64 -4.33
N ASN A 369 23.79 -16.62 -4.96
CA ASN A 369 23.00 -15.61 -4.27
C ASN A 369 21.68 -16.16 -3.70
N MET A 370 21.24 -17.35 -4.14
CA MET A 370 20.00 -18.00 -3.70
C MET A 370 20.22 -19.18 -2.75
N GLN A 371 21.47 -19.53 -2.46
CA GLN A 371 21.79 -20.64 -1.54
C GLN A 371 21.17 -20.46 -0.15
N GLN A 372 20.98 -19.21 0.29
CA GLN A 372 20.30 -18.94 1.55
C GLN A 372 18.86 -19.47 1.58
N LEU A 373 18.16 -19.45 0.45
CA LEU A 373 16.80 -20.02 0.34
C LEU A 373 16.82 -21.54 0.50
N ASN A 374 17.84 -22.24 -0.04
CA ASN A 374 18.03 -23.68 0.14
C ASN A 374 18.20 -24.02 1.63
N LEU A 375 19.06 -23.29 2.33
CA LEU A 375 19.29 -23.46 3.78
C LEU A 375 18.02 -23.20 4.60
N GLN A 376 17.25 -22.17 4.24
CA GLN A 376 15.97 -21.89 4.89
C GLN A 376 14.96 -23.02 4.68
N ALA A 377 14.91 -23.62 3.48
CA ALA A 377 14.04 -24.75 3.21
C ALA A 377 14.39 -25.98 4.07
N GLU A 378 15.69 -26.31 4.24
CA GLU A 378 16.15 -27.37 5.12
C GLU A 378 15.77 -27.12 6.58
N GLN A 379 15.93 -25.88 7.06
CA GLN A 379 15.54 -25.49 8.42
C GLN A 379 14.03 -25.62 8.63
N LEU A 380 13.21 -25.12 7.67
CA LEU A 380 11.76 -25.25 7.72
C LEU A 380 11.33 -26.70 7.75
N MET A 381 11.92 -27.58 6.94
CA MET A 381 11.63 -29.02 6.98
C MET A 381 11.94 -29.61 8.36
N THR A 382 13.05 -29.23 8.96
CA THR A 382 13.42 -29.73 10.30
C THR A 382 12.43 -29.27 11.36
N GLN A 383 12.07 -27.99 11.36
CA GLN A 383 11.15 -27.39 12.34
C GLN A 383 9.71 -27.93 12.19
N LEU A 384 9.23 -28.02 10.95
CA LEU A 384 7.87 -28.45 10.68
C LEU A 384 7.67 -29.97 10.74
N ASN A 385 8.73 -30.77 10.75
CA ASN A 385 8.63 -32.23 10.98
C ASN A 385 8.46 -32.60 12.47
N ILE A 386 8.62 -31.64 13.39
CA ILE A 386 8.32 -31.87 14.81
C ILE A 386 6.81 -32.17 14.95
N PRO A 387 6.43 -33.24 15.66
CA PRO A 387 5.02 -33.54 15.88
C PRO A 387 4.30 -32.38 16.56
N MET A 388 3.24 -31.88 15.94
CA MET A 388 2.38 -30.87 16.55
C MET A 388 1.21 -31.54 17.29
N PRO A 389 0.76 -30.97 18.40
CA PRO A 389 -0.46 -31.43 19.06
C PRO A 389 -1.63 -31.44 18.06
N PRO A 390 -2.46 -32.50 18.05
CA PRO A 390 -3.56 -32.64 17.08
C PRO A 390 -4.52 -31.45 17.01
N MET A 391 -4.70 -30.76 18.15
CA MET A 391 -5.53 -29.57 18.25
C MET A 391 -5.07 -28.45 17.30
N ILE A 392 -3.75 -28.20 17.20
CA ILE A 392 -3.22 -27.12 16.34
C ILE A 392 -3.51 -27.41 14.87
N ASN A 393 -3.49 -28.69 14.46
CA ASN A 393 -3.85 -29.06 13.09
C ASN A 393 -5.32 -28.82 12.77
N ASN A 394 -6.19 -28.78 13.79
CA ASN A 394 -7.64 -28.54 13.63
C ASN A 394 -8.00 -27.05 13.70
N LEU A 395 -7.02 -26.17 13.88
CA LEU A 395 -7.25 -24.72 13.90
C LEU A 395 -7.57 -24.25 12.50
N MET A 396 -8.72 -23.57 12.38
CA MET A 396 -9.28 -23.04 11.14
C MET A 396 -9.19 -21.53 11.06
N GLY A 397 -9.15 -20.84 12.21
CA GLY A 397 -9.04 -19.38 12.23
C GLY A 397 -9.32 -18.77 13.58
N ILE A 398 -9.17 -17.47 13.61
CA ILE A 398 -9.44 -16.65 14.79
C ILE A 398 -10.21 -15.40 14.38
N ARG A 399 -11.17 -14.97 15.22
CA ARG A 399 -11.86 -13.70 15.08
C ARG A 399 -11.81 -12.93 16.38
N VAL A 400 -11.64 -11.61 16.24
CA VAL A 400 -11.60 -10.68 17.36
C VAL A 400 -12.50 -9.49 17.03
N ARG A 401 -13.24 -8.99 18.02
CA ARG A 401 -13.93 -7.71 18.01
C ARG A 401 -13.63 -7.00 19.33
N ALA A 402 -13.03 -5.85 19.27
CA ALA A 402 -12.85 -4.96 20.41
C ALA A 402 -13.83 -3.78 20.23
N ASP A 403 -14.69 -3.57 21.21
CA ASP A 403 -15.68 -2.49 21.18
C ASP A 403 -15.17 -1.28 21.93
N ASP A 404 -14.43 -1.52 23.00
CA ASP A 404 -13.80 -0.51 23.83
C ASP A 404 -12.47 -1.01 24.41
N PHE A 405 -11.56 -0.10 24.68
CA PHE A 405 -10.24 -0.39 25.28
C PHE A 405 -9.78 0.83 26.07
N ASP A 406 -9.48 0.61 27.36
CA ASP A 406 -8.92 1.67 28.20
C ASP A 406 -7.39 1.77 27.99
N PRO A 407 -6.89 2.89 27.44
CA PRO A 407 -5.47 3.11 27.21
C PRO A 407 -4.65 3.21 28.49
N THR A 408 -5.28 3.41 29.67
CA THR A 408 -4.59 3.43 30.96
C THR A 408 -4.16 2.04 31.43
N GLY A 409 -4.55 0.99 30.69
CA GLY A 409 -4.26 -0.40 31.01
C GLY A 409 -5.20 -1.00 32.06
N ASP A 410 -6.29 -0.32 32.38
CA ASP A 410 -7.38 -0.89 33.18
C ASP A 410 -8.18 -1.88 32.34
N ILE A 411 -7.73 -3.11 32.32
CA ILE A 411 -8.37 -4.20 31.56
C ILE A 411 -9.84 -4.44 31.99
N THR A 412 -10.29 -3.92 33.12
CA THR A 412 -11.67 -4.06 33.58
C THR A 412 -12.66 -3.24 32.74
N GLN A 413 -12.16 -2.27 31.98
CA GLN A 413 -12.94 -1.44 31.06
C GLN A 413 -12.83 -1.91 29.59
N THR A 414 -12.22 -3.06 29.33
CA THR A 414 -12.11 -3.64 28.01
C THR A 414 -13.35 -4.48 27.71
N ASP A 415 -14.05 -4.16 26.63
CA ASP A 415 -15.18 -4.92 26.10
C ASP A 415 -14.84 -5.51 24.73
N GLY A 416 -15.17 -6.79 24.53
CA GLY A 416 -14.92 -7.41 23.24
C GLY A 416 -15.32 -8.87 23.13
N LEU A 417 -15.19 -9.41 21.91
CA LEU A 417 -15.47 -10.80 21.57
C LEU A 417 -14.25 -11.45 20.94
N LEU A 418 -14.01 -12.71 21.29
CA LEU A 418 -13.00 -13.58 20.71
C LEU A 418 -13.68 -14.87 20.24
N ALA A 419 -13.33 -15.39 19.06
CA ALA A 419 -13.72 -16.71 18.60
C ALA A 419 -12.52 -17.45 18.00
N LEU A 420 -12.33 -18.68 18.44
CA LEU A 420 -11.38 -19.64 17.89
C LEU A 420 -12.17 -20.64 17.03
N HIS A 421 -12.03 -20.57 15.71
CA HIS A 421 -12.65 -21.48 14.79
C HIS A 421 -11.82 -22.75 14.63
N VAL A 422 -12.43 -23.91 14.84
CA VAL A 422 -11.74 -25.20 14.88
C VAL A 422 -12.62 -26.32 14.30
N ASP A 423 -12.01 -27.33 13.73
CA ASP A 423 -12.73 -28.46 13.11
C ASP A 423 -13.45 -29.34 14.17
N LYS A 424 -12.93 -29.39 15.41
CA LYS A 424 -13.45 -30.21 16.52
C LYS A 424 -13.35 -29.46 17.84
N PRO A 425 -14.30 -28.56 18.15
CA PRO A 425 -14.27 -27.75 19.37
C PRO A 425 -14.20 -28.57 20.66
N GLU A 426 -14.85 -29.77 20.71
CA GLU A 426 -14.86 -30.64 21.87
C GLU A 426 -13.44 -31.12 22.26
N MET A 427 -12.54 -31.27 21.29
CA MET A 427 -11.15 -31.66 21.57
C MET A 427 -10.39 -30.55 22.31
N PHE A 428 -10.64 -29.29 21.96
CA PHE A 428 -10.03 -28.16 22.65
C PHE A 428 -10.57 -28.02 24.08
N VAL A 429 -11.89 -28.09 24.25
CA VAL A 429 -12.52 -28.08 25.57
C VAL A 429 -12.04 -29.25 26.44
N GLY A 430 -11.98 -30.46 25.86
CA GLY A 430 -11.47 -31.64 26.57
C GLY A 430 -10.01 -31.50 27.01
N MET A 431 -9.17 -30.83 26.25
CA MET A 431 -7.79 -30.53 26.68
C MET A 431 -7.74 -29.43 27.73
N ALA A 432 -8.52 -28.36 27.59
CA ALA A 432 -8.61 -27.32 28.62
C ALA A 432 -9.03 -27.90 29.96
N THR A 433 -9.99 -28.83 29.96
CA THR A 433 -10.43 -29.58 31.12
C THR A 433 -9.30 -30.39 31.78
N MET A 434 -8.36 -30.93 30.99
CA MET A 434 -7.21 -31.66 31.54
C MET A 434 -6.08 -30.76 32.03
N MET A 435 -5.93 -29.58 31.49
CA MET A 435 -4.80 -28.68 31.74
C MET A 435 -5.11 -27.59 32.79
N VAL A 436 -6.38 -27.18 32.89
CA VAL A 436 -6.80 -26.05 33.75
C VAL A 436 -7.75 -26.55 34.81
N PRO A 437 -7.30 -26.65 36.08
CA PRO A 437 -8.16 -27.11 37.20
C PRO A 437 -9.43 -26.25 37.34
N GLY A 438 -10.56 -26.89 37.47
CA GLY A 438 -11.86 -26.24 37.61
C GLY A 438 -12.58 -26.03 36.27
N PHE A 439 -11.90 -26.15 35.13
CA PHE A 439 -12.53 -25.97 33.79
C PHE A 439 -13.56 -27.06 33.50
N GLU A 440 -13.44 -28.24 34.08
CA GLU A 440 -14.38 -29.34 34.00
C GLU A 440 -15.78 -28.97 34.54
N ASN A 441 -15.88 -27.99 35.42
CA ASN A 441 -17.13 -27.56 36.01
C ASN A 441 -17.99 -26.66 35.09
N LEU A 442 -17.40 -26.15 33.99
CA LEU A 442 -18.08 -25.27 33.05
C LEU A 442 -19.02 -26.00 32.11
N ASP A 443 -18.76 -27.29 31.83
CA ASP A 443 -19.55 -28.18 30.93
C ASP A 443 -19.94 -27.50 29.59
N LEU A 444 -19.00 -26.76 28.98
CA LEU A 444 -19.25 -25.92 27.80
C LEU A 444 -19.88 -26.69 26.63
N ALA A 445 -19.61 -28.00 26.51
CA ALA A 445 -20.13 -28.82 25.44
C ALA A 445 -21.66 -29.00 25.47
N ASN A 446 -22.29 -28.80 26.61
CA ASN A 446 -23.73 -28.98 26.82
C ASN A 446 -24.47 -27.64 27.03
N GLN A 447 -23.76 -26.50 26.95
CA GLN A 447 -24.38 -25.19 27.15
C GLN A 447 -24.91 -24.61 25.84
N THR A 448 -26.08 -23.99 25.91
CA THR A 448 -26.70 -23.23 24.82
C THR A 448 -26.67 -21.72 25.05
N GLU A 449 -26.30 -21.29 26.25
CA GLU A 449 -26.14 -19.88 26.66
C GLU A 449 -24.71 -19.64 27.15
N PRO A 450 -24.20 -18.38 27.06
CA PRO A 450 -22.87 -18.06 27.56
C PRO A 450 -22.71 -18.35 29.05
N VAL A 451 -21.64 -19.03 29.40
CA VAL A 451 -21.31 -19.42 30.79
C VAL A 451 -20.21 -18.51 31.32
N ARG A 452 -20.41 -17.91 32.49
CA ARG A 452 -19.38 -17.11 33.15
C ARG A 452 -18.23 -18.00 33.60
N ILE A 453 -17.02 -17.63 33.21
CA ILE A 453 -15.79 -18.31 33.65
C ILE A 453 -15.39 -17.72 35.00
N PRO A 454 -15.24 -18.55 36.06
CA PRO A 454 -14.76 -18.08 37.36
C PRO A 454 -13.37 -17.41 37.27
N PRO A 455 -13.15 -16.26 37.94
CA PRO A 455 -11.88 -15.53 37.90
C PRO A 455 -10.68 -16.41 38.35
N GLU A 456 -10.92 -17.38 39.22
CA GLU A 456 -9.91 -18.32 39.73
C GLU A 456 -9.33 -19.20 38.60
N ILE A 457 -10.10 -19.48 37.54
CA ILE A 457 -9.66 -20.27 36.39
C ILE A 457 -8.77 -19.43 35.48
N LEU A 458 -9.10 -18.14 35.28
CA LEU A 458 -8.36 -17.24 34.39
C LEU A 458 -7.15 -16.59 35.09
N HIS A 459 -7.08 -16.65 36.44
CA HIS A 459 -6.10 -15.90 37.24
C HIS A 459 -6.09 -14.39 36.96
N VAL A 460 -7.27 -13.84 36.59
CA VAL A 460 -7.47 -12.42 36.31
C VAL A 460 -8.64 -11.93 37.18
N GLU A 461 -8.38 -10.93 38.02
CA GLU A 461 -9.41 -10.31 38.86
C GLU A 461 -10.02 -9.08 38.17
N GLY A 462 -11.29 -8.81 38.43
CA GLY A 462 -11.98 -7.59 37.97
C GLY A 462 -12.51 -7.64 36.55
N ILE A 463 -12.34 -8.75 35.82
CA ILE A 463 -12.91 -8.93 34.48
C ILE A 463 -13.91 -10.07 34.49
N ASP A 464 -15.09 -9.80 33.95
CA ASP A 464 -16.07 -10.84 33.66
C ASP A 464 -15.83 -11.42 32.28
N VAL A 465 -15.62 -12.72 32.21
CA VAL A 465 -15.45 -13.45 30.96
C VAL A 465 -16.53 -14.52 30.86
N PHE A 466 -17.20 -14.56 29.72
CA PHE A 466 -18.21 -15.55 29.39
C PHE A 466 -17.74 -16.38 28.20
N ALA A 467 -18.00 -17.66 28.23
CA ALA A 467 -17.65 -18.56 27.12
C ALA A 467 -18.88 -19.28 26.57
N LEU A 468 -18.84 -19.57 25.28
CA LEU A 468 -19.84 -20.36 24.57
C LEU A 468 -19.14 -21.19 23.49
N MET A 469 -19.67 -22.36 23.17
CA MET A 469 -19.17 -23.22 22.11
C MET A 469 -20.33 -23.61 21.16
N ASN A 470 -20.04 -23.68 19.86
CA ASN A 470 -20.91 -24.31 18.88
C ASN A 470 -20.12 -25.42 18.14
N ASP A 471 -20.69 -25.98 17.07
CA ASP A 471 -20.10 -27.10 16.31
C ASP A 471 -18.79 -26.73 15.57
N SER A 472 -18.45 -25.45 15.45
CA SER A 472 -17.33 -24.98 14.63
C SER A 472 -16.41 -23.98 15.32
N ALA A 473 -16.77 -23.51 16.53
CA ALA A 473 -15.99 -22.48 17.22
C ALA A 473 -16.19 -22.53 18.73
N ILE A 474 -15.17 -22.00 19.43
CA ILE A 474 -15.21 -21.68 20.85
C ILE A 474 -15.06 -20.16 20.94
N GLY A 475 -15.96 -19.49 21.64
CA GLY A 475 -15.92 -18.04 21.80
C GLY A 475 -15.91 -17.59 23.24
N ALA A 476 -15.44 -16.38 23.42
CA ALA A 476 -15.47 -15.68 24.70
C ALA A 476 -15.94 -14.23 24.52
N SER A 477 -16.72 -13.75 25.48
CA SER A 477 -16.99 -12.32 25.70
C SER A 477 -16.14 -11.85 26.87
N VAL A 478 -15.43 -10.76 26.65
CA VAL A 478 -14.77 -9.99 27.72
C VAL A 478 -15.68 -8.83 28.04
N GLY A 479 -16.01 -8.65 29.31
CA GLY A 479 -17.03 -7.71 29.78
C GLY A 479 -18.47 -8.25 29.60
N GLU A 480 -19.40 -7.68 30.34
CA GLU A 480 -20.83 -8.08 30.33
C GLU A 480 -21.60 -7.50 29.13
N LYS A 481 -21.13 -6.40 28.55
CA LYS A 481 -21.81 -5.62 27.51
C LYS A 481 -22.15 -6.45 26.28
N ASN A 482 -21.24 -7.35 25.87
CA ASN A 482 -21.32 -8.10 24.61
C ASN A 482 -21.71 -9.58 24.78
N VAL A 483 -22.10 -10.01 25.98
CA VAL A 483 -22.48 -11.41 26.25
C VAL A 483 -23.59 -11.89 25.32
N ASN A 484 -24.60 -11.04 25.09
CA ASN A 484 -25.75 -11.37 24.23
C ASN A 484 -25.37 -11.44 22.73
N ASP A 485 -24.27 -10.82 22.32
CA ASP A 485 -23.78 -10.86 20.94
C ASP A 485 -22.94 -12.12 20.64
N LEU A 486 -22.45 -12.82 21.68
CA LEU A 486 -21.51 -13.91 21.52
C LEU A 486 -22.06 -15.05 20.67
N GLU A 487 -23.33 -15.43 20.84
CA GLU A 487 -23.96 -16.46 20.03
C GLU A 487 -24.02 -16.04 18.55
N GLY A 488 -24.47 -14.83 18.26
CA GLY A 488 -24.50 -14.28 16.91
C GLY A 488 -23.11 -14.17 16.28
N PHE A 489 -22.12 -13.81 17.08
CA PHE A 489 -20.72 -13.73 16.65
C PHE A 489 -20.14 -15.10 16.27
N LEU A 490 -20.45 -16.15 17.03
CA LEU A 490 -20.04 -17.53 16.71
C LEU A 490 -20.76 -18.09 15.48
N ASN A 491 -22.05 -17.79 15.32
CA ASN A 491 -22.91 -18.29 14.25
C ASN A 491 -22.87 -17.43 12.97
N ALA A 492 -21.98 -16.43 12.89
CA ALA A 492 -21.81 -15.64 11.69
C ALA A 492 -21.46 -16.54 10.49
N LYS A 493 -22.01 -16.21 9.33
CA LYS A 493 -21.76 -17.00 8.12
C LYS A 493 -20.44 -16.59 7.46
N PRO A 494 -19.64 -17.54 7.00
CA PRO A 494 -18.47 -17.24 6.20
C PRO A 494 -18.86 -16.60 4.86
N GLN A 495 -17.98 -15.79 4.31
CA GLN A 495 -18.06 -15.31 2.94
C GLN A 495 -17.31 -16.30 2.04
N ASP A 496 -17.99 -16.86 1.04
CA ASP A 496 -17.38 -17.79 0.07
C ASP A 496 -16.65 -17.02 -1.04
N ASN A 497 -15.66 -16.23 -0.67
CA ASN A 497 -14.91 -15.37 -1.59
C ASN A 497 -13.39 -15.50 -1.48
N GLY A 498 -12.89 -16.43 -0.66
CA GLY A 498 -11.47 -16.66 -0.45
C GLY A 498 -10.80 -15.66 0.51
N THR A 499 -11.55 -14.91 1.31
CA THR A 499 -10.99 -13.99 2.31
C THR A 499 -10.28 -14.77 3.42
N PHE A 500 -8.98 -14.57 3.55
CA PHE A 500 -8.18 -15.20 4.60
C PHE A 500 -7.78 -14.24 5.72
N LEU A 501 -7.74 -12.94 5.45
CA LEU A 501 -7.49 -11.89 6.43
C LEU A 501 -8.47 -10.75 6.20
N SER A 502 -9.12 -10.30 7.25
CA SER A 502 -9.88 -9.06 7.23
C SER A 502 -9.67 -8.28 8.51
N ILE A 503 -9.50 -6.97 8.39
CA ILE A 503 -9.31 -6.04 9.51
C ILE A 503 -10.20 -4.84 9.23
N SER A 504 -10.93 -4.40 10.23
CA SER A 504 -11.72 -3.17 10.20
C SER A 504 -11.54 -2.44 11.53
N HIS A 505 -11.30 -1.15 11.48
CA HIS A 505 -11.09 -0.35 12.70
C HIS A 505 -11.56 1.10 12.52
N ASP A 506 -11.95 1.70 13.63
CA ASP A 506 -12.21 3.13 13.74
C ASP A 506 -10.88 3.87 13.93
N MET A 507 -10.43 4.57 12.88
CA MET A 507 -9.14 5.26 12.90
C MET A 507 -9.12 6.42 13.90
N SER A 508 -10.23 7.11 14.08
CA SER A 508 -10.35 8.21 15.01
C SER A 508 -10.18 7.74 16.48
N LYS A 509 -10.89 6.68 16.86
CA LYS A 509 -10.74 6.06 18.19
C LYS A 509 -9.33 5.49 18.40
N GLN A 510 -8.75 4.87 17.36
CA GLN A 510 -7.38 4.35 17.43
C GLN A 510 -6.36 5.46 17.71
N LEU A 511 -6.49 6.62 17.06
CA LEU A 511 -5.61 7.76 17.31
C LEU A 511 -5.78 8.31 18.75
N GLU A 512 -7.00 8.34 19.29
CA GLU A 512 -7.25 8.70 20.69
C GLU A 512 -6.51 7.78 21.67
N ILE A 513 -6.61 6.46 21.44
CA ILE A 513 -5.94 5.46 22.29
C ILE A 513 -4.42 5.60 22.19
N GLN A 514 -3.89 5.79 20.99
CA GLN A 514 -2.45 5.98 20.79
C GLN A 514 -1.93 7.24 21.49
N ALA A 515 -2.68 8.35 21.44
CA ALA A 515 -2.33 9.57 22.16
C ALA A 515 -2.31 9.34 23.68
N ALA A 516 -3.36 8.73 24.25
CA ALA A 516 -3.44 8.46 25.67
C ALA A 516 -2.35 7.46 26.15
N MET A 517 -2.01 6.45 25.35
CA MET A 517 -0.90 5.53 25.64
C MET A 517 0.46 6.25 25.61
N ALA A 518 0.68 7.15 24.66
CA ALA A 518 1.93 7.91 24.56
C ALA A 518 2.13 8.81 25.80
N GLU A 519 1.09 9.46 26.29
CA GLU A 519 1.12 10.25 27.54
C GLU A 519 1.47 9.38 28.77
N GLN A 520 0.89 8.16 28.84
CA GLN A 520 1.11 7.27 29.98
C GLN A 520 2.52 6.69 30.03
N PHE A 521 3.08 6.31 28.89
CA PHE A 521 4.37 5.63 28.85
C PHE A 521 5.56 6.57 28.86
N GLN A 522 5.36 7.92 28.91
CA GLN A 522 6.41 8.93 28.86
C GLN A 522 7.67 8.36 28.18
N ILE A 523 7.58 8.15 26.87
CA ILE A 523 8.77 7.81 26.10
C ILE A 523 9.54 9.12 26.04
N ASP A 524 10.37 9.35 27.08
CA ASP A 524 11.39 10.38 27.11
C ASP A 524 12.31 10.16 25.91
N THR A 525 11.95 10.73 24.78
CA THR A 525 12.86 10.87 23.65
C THR A 525 13.71 12.10 23.95
N ASP A 526 14.63 11.93 24.90
CA ASP A 526 15.54 12.98 25.42
C ASP A 526 16.48 13.58 24.36
N ASP A 527 16.37 13.20 23.10
CA ASP A 527 17.32 13.63 22.06
C ASP A 527 16.74 14.57 20.98
N ASN A 528 15.47 15.07 21.10
CA ASN A 528 15.03 16.12 20.16
C ASN A 528 13.91 16.99 20.72
N PRO A 529 14.00 18.32 20.50
CA PRO A 529 13.18 19.27 21.24
C PRO A 529 11.71 19.30 20.79
N THR A 530 10.89 19.83 21.65
CA THR A 530 9.47 20.17 21.66
C THR A 530 8.74 20.28 20.33
N THR A 531 9.36 20.73 19.25
CA THR A 531 8.71 20.97 17.94
C THR A 531 8.22 19.70 17.21
N VAL A 532 8.97 18.60 17.24
CA VAL A 532 8.58 17.36 16.55
C VAL A 532 7.43 16.67 17.27
N HIS A 533 7.39 16.77 18.60
CA HIS A 533 6.31 16.22 19.40
C HIS A 533 5.01 16.99 19.20
N ASP A 534 5.08 18.33 19.29
CA ASP A 534 3.92 19.22 19.12
C ASP A 534 3.29 19.07 17.73
N TYR A 535 4.11 18.94 16.67
CA TYR A 535 3.64 18.66 15.31
C TYR A 535 2.96 17.30 15.18
N SER A 536 3.54 16.26 15.79
CA SER A 536 2.94 14.91 15.76
C SER A 536 1.56 14.91 16.43
N GLU A 537 1.38 15.64 17.53
CA GLU A 537 0.09 15.75 18.20
C GLU A 537 -0.93 16.59 17.39
N ALA A 538 -0.50 17.70 16.78
CA ALA A 538 -1.35 18.49 15.90
C ALA A 538 -1.82 17.68 14.68
N MET A 539 -0.94 16.87 14.05
CA MET A 539 -1.28 15.99 12.94
C MET A 539 -2.27 14.91 13.37
N LYS A 540 -2.07 14.28 14.54
CA LYS A 540 -3.01 13.29 15.07
C LYS A 540 -4.39 13.91 15.30
N ALA A 541 -4.44 15.13 15.88
CA ALA A 541 -5.68 15.86 16.11
C ALA A 541 -6.41 16.16 14.78
N ALA A 542 -5.70 16.64 13.75
CA ALA A 542 -6.27 16.89 12.44
C ALA A 542 -6.83 15.61 11.80
N TYR A 543 -6.07 14.51 11.81
CA TYR A 543 -6.51 13.23 11.26
C TYR A 543 -7.70 12.63 12.01
N LYS A 544 -7.77 12.78 13.34
CA LYS A 544 -8.91 12.32 14.15
C LYS A 544 -10.24 12.89 13.69
N ASP A 545 -10.26 14.15 13.28
CA ASP A 545 -11.48 14.83 12.83
C ASP A 545 -11.83 14.49 11.37
N ILE A 546 -10.89 14.01 10.60
CA ILE A 546 -11.04 13.68 9.18
C ILE A 546 -11.37 12.20 8.98
N LEU A 547 -10.64 11.29 9.67
CA LEU A 547 -10.69 9.87 9.40
C LEU A 547 -11.87 9.20 10.11
N GLY A 548 -12.56 8.33 9.41
CA GLY A 548 -13.61 7.45 9.91
C GLY A 548 -13.12 6.01 10.04
N HIS A 549 -13.81 5.08 9.42
CA HIS A 549 -13.47 3.66 9.43
C HIS A 549 -12.53 3.29 8.31
N SER A 550 -11.56 2.43 8.63
CA SER A 550 -10.72 1.73 7.66
C SER A 550 -11.04 0.25 7.65
N ARG A 551 -11.08 -0.35 6.45
CA ARG A 551 -11.23 -1.80 6.25
C ARG A 551 -10.21 -2.29 5.24
N VAL A 552 -9.58 -3.43 5.56
CA VAL A 552 -8.68 -4.15 4.66
C VAL A 552 -9.14 -5.61 4.61
N GLU A 553 -9.30 -6.14 3.40
CA GLU A 553 -9.58 -7.56 3.15
C GLU A 553 -8.53 -8.12 2.20
N MET A 554 -7.95 -9.26 2.57
CA MET A 554 -7.03 -10.02 1.72
C MET A 554 -7.66 -11.34 1.32
N ARG A 555 -7.72 -11.60 0.02
CA ARG A 555 -8.34 -12.79 -0.57
C ARG A 555 -7.33 -13.57 -1.40
N LEU A 556 -7.36 -14.89 -1.27
CA LEU A 556 -6.61 -15.81 -2.12
C LEU A 556 -7.60 -16.55 -3.04
N THR A 557 -7.39 -16.43 -4.33
CA THR A 557 -8.20 -17.07 -5.37
C THR A 557 -7.30 -17.86 -6.33
N ALA A 558 -7.88 -18.55 -7.30
CA ALA A 558 -7.11 -19.21 -8.34
C ALA A 558 -6.33 -18.26 -9.26
N ASP A 559 -6.68 -16.97 -9.26
CA ASP A 559 -6.05 -15.93 -10.07
C ASP A 559 -4.90 -15.22 -9.33
N GLY A 560 -4.86 -15.33 -7.99
CA GLY A 560 -3.80 -14.71 -7.18
C GLY A 560 -4.28 -14.16 -5.84
N LEU A 561 -3.54 -13.16 -5.35
CA LEU A 561 -3.84 -12.41 -4.13
C LEU A 561 -4.53 -11.10 -4.50
N HIS A 562 -5.66 -10.84 -3.84
CA HIS A 562 -6.41 -9.60 -3.93
C HIS A 562 -6.42 -8.91 -2.57
N VAL A 563 -6.12 -7.62 -2.56
CA VAL A 563 -6.19 -6.78 -1.36
C VAL A 563 -7.18 -5.66 -1.65
N ASP A 564 -8.31 -5.68 -0.98
CA ASP A 564 -9.28 -4.59 -0.99
C ASP A 564 -9.05 -3.73 0.26
N SER A 565 -8.88 -2.44 0.08
CA SER A 565 -8.82 -1.48 1.18
C SER A 565 -9.87 -0.40 0.97
N SER A 566 -10.54 0.00 2.03
CA SER A 566 -11.45 1.14 2.01
C SER A 566 -11.27 2.00 3.24
N MET A 567 -11.49 3.28 3.08
CA MET A 567 -11.45 4.27 4.13
C MET A 567 -12.63 5.21 3.96
N THR A 568 -13.37 5.43 5.05
CA THR A 568 -14.43 6.45 5.11
C THR A 568 -13.90 7.69 5.80
N PHE A 569 -14.49 8.82 5.46
CA PHE A 569 -14.20 10.12 6.07
C PHE A 569 -15.42 10.65 6.81
N LYS A 570 -15.16 11.45 7.85
CA LYS A 570 -16.22 12.11 8.64
C LYS A 570 -16.83 13.31 7.93
#